data_e11162a72cd0e9c471e7c0cb23ff1089
#
_entry.id   e11162a72cd0e9c471e7c0cb23ff1089
#
_cell.length_a   1.000
_cell.length_b   1.000
_cell.length_c   1.000
_cell.angle_alpha   90.00
_cell.angle_beta   90.00
_cell.angle_gamma   90.00
#
_symmetry.space_group_name_H-M   'P 1'
#
loop_
_entity.id
_entity.type
_entity.pdbx_description
1 polymer ?
#
loop_
_entity_poly.entity_id
_entity_poly.type
_entity_poly.pdbx_seq_one_letter_code
_entity_poly.pdbx_strand_id
1 'polypeptide(L)'
;MITCINKDCTLAGDDIANSSIDLLLTDPPYNISEDGAQPVWIDKGTGKNKTTIHNQKFSESFEQDWDSVEHTEFLNQMDSWAKFWFSKLRKGGTFAVFISDQYVSYLWKIMENAGFEPKRVFTWKKPAAVPFNRQVNPVSACEYVLFGIKPGGKRTFNADSIEGGIVERYASADKISSIVYKAVKDSKDLSNLDKIFADAKKEATKMLADRKRTTEGLVQCVIPNTITYSGGLGRNKIHPTQKPTEVLEYFIELLSNEGDTVLDTFAGSGSTGVSCNKLNRNCILIERDTVMFGKMQERINDLSTVALDTELFEES
;
A
#
# COMPACT_ATOMS: atom_id res chain seq x y z
N MET A 1 3.79 -16.76 -11.82
CA MET A 1 4.48 -16.34 -13.07
C MET A 1 4.69 -14.83 -13.04
N ILE A 2 5.89 -14.34 -13.42
CA ILE A 2 6.17 -12.90 -13.52
C ILE A 2 6.53 -12.58 -14.96
N THR A 3 5.87 -11.59 -15.54
CA THR A 3 6.11 -11.11 -16.91
C THR A 3 6.64 -9.69 -16.85
N CYS A 4 7.76 -9.41 -17.51
CA CYS A 4 8.38 -8.09 -17.58
C CYS A 4 8.25 -7.50 -18.99
N ILE A 5 7.84 -6.24 -19.12
CA ILE A 5 7.60 -5.54 -20.39
C ILE A 5 8.39 -4.22 -20.38
N ASN A 6 9.31 -4.04 -21.35
CA ASN A 6 10.06 -2.79 -21.50
C ASN A 6 9.36 -1.87 -22.49
N LYS A 7 8.42 -1.08 -22.01
CA LYS A 7 7.62 -0.11 -22.78
C LYS A 7 7.14 1.02 -21.87
N ASP A 8 6.70 2.11 -22.48
CA ASP A 8 5.77 3.01 -21.80
C ASP A 8 4.44 2.27 -21.54
N CYS A 9 3.86 2.46 -20.35
CA CYS A 9 2.68 1.70 -19.95
C CYS A 9 1.48 1.91 -20.90
N THR A 10 1.33 3.12 -21.47
CA THR A 10 0.24 3.43 -22.42
C THR A 10 0.42 2.72 -23.77
N LEU A 11 1.63 2.30 -24.10
CA LEU A 11 1.97 1.55 -25.32
C LEU A 11 1.92 0.03 -25.13
N ALA A 12 1.73 -0.46 -23.91
CA ALA A 12 1.65 -1.89 -23.60
C ALA A 12 0.22 -2.46 -23.78
N GLY A 13 -0.63 -1.77 -24.53
CA GLY A 13 -2.03 -2.13 -24.71
C GLY A 13 -2.25 -3.52 -25.29
N ASP A 14 -1.47 -3.90 -26.29
CA ASP A 14 -1.59 -5.20 -26.97
C ASP A 14 -0.88 -6.34 -26.24
N ASP A 15 0.03 -6.03 -25.30
CA ASP A 15 0.77 -7.03 -24.53
C ASP A 15 -0.07 -7.60 -23.36
N ILE A 16 -1.14 -6.91 -22.98
CA ILE A 16 -1.98 -7.26 -21.83
C ILE A 16 -3.44 -7.36 -22.27
N ALA A 17 -4.06 -8.49 -22.06
CA ALA A 17 -5.46 -8.67 -22.38
C ALA A 17 -6.36 -7.73 -21.56
N ASN A 18 -7.43 -7.21 -22.19
CA ASN A 18 -8.38 -6.37 -21.46
C ASN A 18 -9.13 -7.18 -20.40
N SER A 19 -9.39 -6.57 -19.28
CA SER A 19 -10.12 -7.19 -18.15
C SER A 19 -9.48 -8.48 -17.61
N SER A 20 -8.14 -8.59 -17.69
CA SER A 20 -7.38 -9.76 -17.22
C SER A 20 -6.69 -9.55 -15.87
N ILE A 21 -6.68 -8.33 -15.35
CA ILE A 21 -5.96 -7.96 -14.13
C ILE A 21 -6.91 -7.94 -12.94
N ASP A 22 -6.49 -8.54 -11.84
CA ASP A 22 -7.23 -8.59 -10.56
C ASP A 22 -6.93 -7.40 -9.67
N LEU A 23 -5.65 -7.03 -9.58
CA LEU A 23 -5.15 -5.92 -8.78
C LEU A 23 -4.19 -5.05 -9.59
N LEU A 24 -4.46 -3.75 -9.65
CA LEU A 24 -3.48 -2.74 -10.02
C LEU A 24 -2.79 -2.23 -8.75
N LEU A 25 -1.49 -2.46 -8.62
CA LEU A 25 -0.65 -1.94 -7.53
C LEU A 25 0.56 -1.24 -8.15
N THR A 26 0.59 0.08 -8.11
CA THR A 26 1.56 0.84 -8.89
C THR A 26 1.94 2.17 -8.24
N ASP A 27 3.15 2.64 -8.53
CA ASP A 27 3.79 3.84 -7.98
C ASP A 27 4.24 4.77 -9.11
N PRO A 28 3.32 5.54 -9.70
CA PRO A 28 3.65 6.46 -10.79
C PRO A 28 4.54 7.62 -10.33
N PRO A 29 5.18 8.36 -11.24
CA PRO A 29 5.85 9.62 -10.93
C PRO A 29 4.93 10.57 -10.16
N TYR A 30 5.50 11.37 -9.24
CA TYR A 30 4.71 12.28 -8.39
C TYR A 30 4.73 13.74 -8.86
N ASN A 31 5.55 14.07 -9.85
CA ASN A 31 5.74 15.43 -10.35
C ASN A 31 6.09 16.46 -9.24
N ILE A 32 7.02 16.10 -8.38
CA ILE A 32 7.42 16.89 -7.22
C ILE A 32 8.74 17.66 -7.42
N SER A 33 9.37 17.54 -8.60
CA SER A 33 10.68 18.12 -8.90
C SER A 33 10.61 19.57 -9.42
N GLU A 34 9.42 20.11 -9.71
CA GLU A 34 9.26 21.47 -10.26
C GLU A 34 9.75 22.58 -9.32
N ASP A 35 9.54 22.44 -8.04
CA ASP A 35 10.12 23.37 -7.08
C ASP A 35 11.54 22.91 -6.78
N GLY A 36 12.46 23.28 -7.63
CA GLY A 36 13.90 23.11 -7.39
C GLY A 36 14.20 23.52 -5.97
N ALA A 37 14.07 22.56 -5.04
CA ALA A 37 14.39 22.75 -3.65
C ALA A 37 15.86 23.11 -3.58
N GLN A 38 16.16 24.40 -3.75
CA GLN A 38 17.49 24.94 -3.57
C GLN A 38 17.95 24.42 -2.22
N PRO A 39 19.06 23.71 -2.17
CA PRO A 39 19.57 23.23 -0.91
C PRO A 39 19.77 24.43 -0.01
N VAL A 40 18.98 24.51 1.05
CA VAL A 40 19.18 25.56 2.07
C VAL A 40 20.45 25.21 2.81
N TRP A 41 21.52 25.95 2.51
CA TRP A 41 22.78 25.85 3.19
C TRP A 41 22.62 26.31 4.63
N ILE A 42 22.74 25.40 5.58
CA ILE A 42 22.83 25.77 6.99
C ILE A 42 24.30 25.86 7.34
N ASP A 43 24.81 27.05 7.35
CA ASP A 43 26.11 27.35 7.96
C ASP A 43 25.95 27.22 9.48
N LYS A 44 26.31 26.10 10.06
CA LYS A 44 26.35 25.96 11.51
C LYS A 44 27.74 26.30 12.01
N GLY A 45 27.90 27.60 12.34
CA GLY A 45 28.69 28.08 13.45
C GLY A 45 30.22 27.94 13.36
N THR A 46 30.86 28.99 13.73
CA THR A 46 32.29 29.14 14.05
C THR A 46 32.70 28.20 15.20
N GLY A 47 33.37 27.09 14.87
CA GLY A 47 33.96 26.18 15.86
C GLY A 47 34.73 25.04 15.21
N LYS A 48 35.67 24.40 15.93
CA LYS A 48 36.57 23.35 15.44
C LYS A 48 35.92 22.08 14.92
N ASN A 49 34.58 22.00 14.91
CA ASN A 49 33.80 20.88 14.35
C ASN A 49 32.91 21.41 13.21
N LYS A 50 33.51 21.89 12.13
CA LYS A 50 32.78 22.07 10.87
C LYS A 50 32.42 20.72 10.31
N THR A 51 31.22 20.23 10.60
CA THR A 51 30.62 19.20 9.78
C THR A 51 30.06 19.89 8.54
N THR A 52 30.88 20.08 7.54
CA THR A 52 30.42 20.42 6.20
C THR A 52 29.68 19.20 5.72
N ILE A 53 28.35 19.20 5.81
CA ILE A 53 27.52 18.29 5.03
C ILE A 53 27.72 18.77 3.61
N HIS A 54 28.70 18.21 2.90
CA HIS A 54 28.76 18.37 1.46
C HIS A 54 27.41 17.95 0.94
N ASN A 55 26.74 18.85 0.25
CA ASN A 55 25.78 18.49 -0.77
C ASN A 55 26.53 17.66 -1.81
N GLN A 56 26.74 16.37 -1.54
CA GLN A 56 26.72 15.47 -2.66
C GLN A 56 25.36 15.71 -3.27
N LYS A 57 25.37 16.20 -4.51
CA LYS A 57 24.20 16.45 -5.30
C LYS A 57 23.26 15.26 -5.17
N PHE A 58 22.33 15.32 -4.22
CA PHE A 58 21.13 14.51 -4.28
C PHE A 58 20.39 14.81 -5.59
N SER A 59 20.64 16.00 -6.17
CA SER A 59 20.14 16.42 -7.47
C SER A 59 20.51 15.49 -8.63
N GLU A 60 21.72 14.95 -8.71
CA GLU A 60 22.10 14.09 -9.86
C GLU A 60 21.34 12.77 -9.91
N SER A 61 20.81 12.29 -8.77
CA SER A 61 19.94 11.11 -8.72
C SER A 61 18.43 11.46 -8.71
N PHE A 62 18.06 12.72 -8.58
CA PHE A 62 16.67 13.19 -8.53
C PHE A 62 16.28 14.13 -9.68
N GLU A 63 17.23 14.67 -10.43
CA GLU A 63 16.96 15.36 -11.70
C GLU A 63 16.66 14.30 -12.77
N GLN A 64 15.50 13.68 -12.66
CA GLN A 64 14.99 12.84 -13.72
C GLN A 64 13.90 13.62 -14.44
N ASP A 65 14.09 13.90 -15.72
CA ASP A 65 13.20 14.69 -16.59
C ASP A 65 11.74 14.23 -16.57
N TRP A 66 11.47 13.02 -16.08
CA TRP A 66 10.14 12.45 -16.00
C TRP A 66 9.33 12.88 -14.76
N ASP A 67 9.96 13.50 -13.76
CA ASP A 67 9.29 13.96 -12.52
C ASP A 67 9.20 15.50 -12.44
N SER A 68 9.42 16.20 -13.55
CA SER A 68 9.30 17.66 -13.68
C SER A 68 8.55 18.02 -14.96
N VAL A 69 7.26 17.76 -14.95
CA VAL A 69 6.36 18.02 -16.09
C VAL A 69 5.41 19.16 -15.71
N GLU A 70 5.05 20.01 -16.69
CA GLU A 70 4.05 21.06 -16.45
C GLU A 70 2.75 20.44 -15.90
N HIS A 71 2.12 21.14 -14.95
CA HIS A 71 0.98 20.61 -14.18
C HIS A 71 -0.16 20.07 -15.08
N THR A 72 -0.56 20.81 -16.11
CA THR A 72 -1.63 20.40 -17.02
C THR A 72 -1.23 19.17 -17.81
N GLU A 73 0.00 19.09 -18.25
CA GLU A 73 0.54 17.94 -18.97
C GLU A 73 0.58 16.70 -18.06
N PHE A 74 0.97 16.85 -16.81
CA PHE A 74 0.95 15.76 -15.85
C PHE A 74 -0.47 15.23 -15.60
N LEU A 75 -1.47 16.11 -15.48
CA LEU A 75 -2.87 15.68 -15.35
C LEU A 75 -3.35 14.91 -16.59
N ASN A 76 -2.93 15.30 -17.81
CA ASN A 76 -3.23 14.58 -19.04
C ASN A 76 -2.58 13.19 -19.08
N GLN A 77 -1.35 13.07 -18.56
CA GLN A 77 -0.68 11.78 -18.42
C GLN A 77 -1.43 10.88 -17.44
N MET A 78 -1.82 11.39 -16.26
CA MET A 78 -2.61 10.65 -15.27
C MET A 78 -3.95 10.17 -15.86
N ASP A 79 -4.63 10.99 -16.65
CA ASP A 79 -5.88 10.62 -17.32
C ASP A 79 -5.66 9.47 -18.33
N SER A 80 -4.57 9.52 -19.07
CA SER A 80 -4.19 8.46 -20.02
C SER A 80 -3.88 7.15 -19.30
N TRP A 81 -3.15 7.21 -18.17
CA TRP A 81 -2.90 6.04 -17.33
C TRP A 81 -4.18 5.46 -16.75
N ALA A 82 -5.07 6.29 -16.21
CA ALA A 82 -6.34 5.83 -15.64
C ALA A 82 -7.22 5.11 -16.68
N LYS A 83 -7.29 5.61 -17.91
CA LYS A 83 -8.00 4.96 -19.02
C LYS A 83 -7.37 3.61 -19.37
N PHE A 84 -6.04 3.55 -19.44
CA PHE A 84 -5.32 2.30 -19.67
C PHE A 84 -5.60 1.30 -18.55
N TRP A 85 -5.44 1.67 -17.29
CA TRP A 85 -5.72 0.82 -16.13
C TRP A 85 -7.15 0.32 -16.11
N PHE A 86 -8.12 1.19 -16.43
CA PHE A 86 -9.53 0.80 -16.51
C PHE A 86 -9.76 -0.28 -17.57
N SER A 87 -9.09 -0.19 -18.72
CA SER A 87 -9.21 -1.20 -19.77
C SER A 87 -8.69 -2.58 -19.33
N LYS A 88 -7.60 -2.60 -18.51
CA LYS A 88 -6.90 -3.84 -18.12
C LYS A 88 -7.49 -4.50 -16.90
N LEU A 89 -7.99 -3.72 -15.94
CA LEU A 89 -8.60 -4.27 -14.72
C LEU A 89 -9.92 -5.00 -15.06
N ARG A 90 -10.15 -6.18 -14.46
CA ARG A 90 -11.43 -6.88 -14.59
C ARG A 90 -12.55 -6.16 -13.81
N LYS A 91 -13.79 -6.46 -14.10
CA LYS A 91 -14.92 -6.02 -13.27
C LYS A 91 -14.77 -6.58 -11.85
N GLY A 92 -14.88 -5.71 -10.84
CA GLY A 92 -14.63 -6.04 -9.45
C GLY A 92 -13.14 -6.07 -9.06
N GLY A 93 -12.23 -5.89 -10.02
CA GLY A 93 -10.80 -5.73 -9.75
C GLY A 93 -10.52 -4.49 -8.90
N THR A 94 -9.48 -4.52 -8.10
CA THR A 94 -9.11 -3.47 -7.16
C THR A 94 -7.89 -2.70 -7.64
N PHE A 95 -7.76 -1.47 -7.20
CA PHE A 95 -6.55 -0.69 -7.43
C PHE A 95 -6.03 -0.07 -6.13
N ALA A 96 -4.71 0.03 -6.03
CA ALA A 96 -3.96 0.76 -5.02
C ALA A 96 -2.84 1.52 -5.73
N VAL A 97 -2.99 2.84 -5.85
CA VAL A 97 -2.06 3.72 -6.56
C VAL A 97 -1.40 4.66 -5.58
N PHE A 98 -0.07 4.59 -5.49
CA PHE A 98 0.71 5.54 -4.71
C PHE A 98 0.67 6.93 -5.34
N ILE A 99 0.65 7.96 -4.53
CA ILE A 99 0.59 9.36 -5.01
C ILE A 99 1.05 10.33 -3.91
N SER A 100 1.59 11.49 -4.30
CA SER A 100 1.88 12.57 -3.37
C SER A 100 0.60 13.25 -2.87
N ASP A 101 0.68 13.91 -1.70
CA ASP A 101 -0.42 14.67 -1.09
C ASP A 101 -1.00 15.73 -2.01
N GLN A 102 -0.16 16.40 -2.81
CA GLN A 102 -0.56 17.44 -3.76
C GLN A 102 -1.53 16.93 -4.84
N TYR A 103 -1.39 15.67 -5.25
CA TYR A 103 -2.13 15.10 -6.37
C TYR A 103 -3.24 14.10 -5.98
N VAL A 104 -3.41 13.79 -4.70
CA VAL A 104 -4.45 12.84 -4.25
C VAL A 104 -5.84 13.19 -4.77
N SER A 105 -6.26 14.45 -4.67
CA SER A 105 -7.60 14.88 -5.09
C SER A 105 -7.77 14.86 -6.61
N TYR A 106 -6.72 15.19 -7.35
CA TYR A 106 -6.72 15.12 -8.82
C TYR A 106 -6.82 13.67 -9.27
N LEU A 107 -5.99 12.78 -8.72
CA LEU A 107 -6.05 11.35 -9.06
C LEU A 107 -7.42 10.76 -8.74
N TRP A 108 -8.00 11.11 -7.57
CA TRP A 108 -9.35 10.67 -7.23
C TRP A 108 -10.35 11.01 -8.33
N LYS A 109 -10.34 12.28 -8.77
CA LYS A 109 -11.28 12.75 -9.80
C LYS A 109 -11.03 12.14 -11.18
N ILE A 110 -9.77 11.98 -11.56
CA ILE A 110 -9.37 11.33 -12.81
C ILE A 110 -9.83 9.86 -12.83
N MET A 111 -9.64 9.14 -11.72
CA MET A 111 -10.09 7.75 -11.61
C MET A 111 -11.63 7.64 -11.70
N GLU A 112 -12.38 8.55 -11.06
CA GLU A 112 -13.86 8.62 -11.24
C GLU A 112 -14.24 8.85 -12.72
N ASN A 113 -13.59 9.80 -13.36
CA ASN A 113 -13.87 10.12 -14.77
C ASN A 113 -13.54 8.95 -15.71
N ALA A 114 -12.54 8.15 -15.40
CA ALA A 114 -12.20 6.92 -16.12
C ALA A 114 -13.20 5.77 -15.87
N GLY A 115 -14.11 5.90 -14.89
CA GLY A 115 -15.15 4.93 -14.58
C GLY A 115 -14.87 4.06 -13.35
N PHE A 116 -13.79 4.30 -12.62
CA PHE A 116 -13.51 3.64 -11.35
C PHE A 116 -14.38 4.19 -10.22
N GLU A 117 -14.44 3.46 -9.13
CA GLU A 117 -15.01 3.90 -7.85
C GLU A 117 -13.90 3.98 -6.80
N PRO A 118 -13.23 5.15 -6.63
CA PRO A 118 -12.32 5.37 -5.50
C PRO A 118 -13.07 5.22 -4.16
N LYS A 119 -12.43 4.62 -3.18
CA LYS A 119 -13.07 4.31 -1.88
C LYS A 119 -12.42 4.98 -0.70
N ARG A 120 -11.09 4.96 -0.62
CA ARG A 120 -10.30 5.49 0.52
C ARG A 120 -8.91 5.92 0.07
N VAL A 121 -8.33 6.80 0.86
CA VAL A 121 -6.90 7.07 0.84
C VAL A 121 -6.28 6.38 2.04
N PHE A 122 -5.30 5.52 1.80
CA PHE A 122 -4.44 4.98 2.84
C PHE A 122 -3.27 5.92 3.08
N THR A 123 -2.86 6.05 4.33
CA THR A 123 -1.68 6.80 4.73
C THR A 123 -0.62 5.82 5.21
N TRP A 124 0.48 5.72 4.46
CA TRP A 124 1.64 4.99 4.92
C TRP A 124 2.54 5.93 5.69
N LYS A 125 2.63 5.72 7.01
CA LYS A 125 3.52 6.47 7.89
C LYS A 125 4.93 5.85 7.83
N LYS A 126 5.89 6.64 7.36
CA LYS A 126 7.31 6.25 7.32
C LYS A 126 7.89 6.20 8.74
N PRO A 127 8.81 5.27 9.03
CA PRO A 127 9.45 5.19 10.35
C PRO A 127 10.34 6.40 10.66
N ALA A 128 10.89 7.03 9.63
CA ALA A 128 11.67 8.26 9.75
C ALA A 128 11.23 9.25 8.68
N ALA A 129 10.95 10.48 9.09
CA ALA A 129 10.68 11.57 8.17
C ALA A 129 11.98 11.99 7.46
N VAL A 130 11.88 12.32 6.17
CA VAL A 130 13.04 12.88 5.43
C VAL A 130 13.25 14.31 5.89
N PRO A 131 14.42 14.69 6.44
CA PRO A 131 14.63 15.96 7.12
C PRO A 131 14.87 17.14 6.17
N PHE A 132 14.21 17.18 5.00
CA PHE A 132 14.32 18.30 4.09
C PHE A 132 13.52 19.51 4.61
N ASN A 133 14.11 20.69 4.54
CA ASN A 133 13.48 21.98 4.89
C ASN A 133 12.84 22.04 6.29
N ARG A 134 13.27 21.21 7.24
CA ARG A 134 12.69 21.08 8.59
C ARG A 134 12.68 22.38 9.42
N GLN A 135 13.38 23.42 8.97
CA GLN A 135 13.41 24.71 9.67
C GLN A 135 12.26 25.64 9.26
N VAL A 136 11.68 25.40 8.09
CA VAL A 136 10.67 26.29 7.49
C VAL A 136 9.37 25.58 7.17
N ASN A 137 9.41 24.24 7.01
CA ASN A 137 8.24 23.43 6.69
C ASN A 137 8.13 22.19 7.59
N PRO A 138 6.91 21.70 7.84
CA PRO A 138 6.71 20.36 8.39
C PRO A 138 7.39 19.32 7.51
N VAL A 139 7.97 18.30 8.12
CA VAL A 139 8.67 17.24 7.40
C VAL A 139 7.68 16.19 6.92
N SER A 140 7.74 15.83 5.63
CA SER A 140 6.90 14.76 5.07
C SER A 140 7.27 13.40 5.69
N ALA A 141 6.35 12.87 6.49
CA ALA A 141 6.49 11.59 7.16
C ALA A 141 5.54 10.52 6.60
N CYS A 142 4.76 10.86 5.59
CA CYS A 142 3.73 10.00 5.04
C CYS A 142 3.81 9.90 3.52
N GLU A 143 3.36 8.78 2.99
CA GLU A 143 2.96 8.62 1.60
C GLU A 143 1.50 8.18 1.54
N TYR A 144 0.85 8.42 0.42
CA TYR A 144 -0.57 8.18 0.25
C TYR A 144 -0.81 7.13 -0.82
N VAL A 145 -1.83 6.30 -0.61
CA VAL A 145 -2.25 5.29 -1.59
C VAL A 145 -3.74 5.43 -1.82
N LEU A 146 -4.12 5.80 -3.02
CA LEU A 146 -5.53 5.84 -3.41
C LEU A 146 -6.01 4.42 -3.72
N PHE A 147 -7.02 3.98 -2.96
CA PHE A 147 -7.66 2.68 -3.10
C PHE A 147 -9.07 2.78 -3.66
N GLY A 148 -9.42 1.85 -4.53
CA GLY A 148 -10.77 1.74 -5.07
C GLY A 148 -10.97 0.48 -5.91
N ILE A 149 -12.05 0.47 -6.68
CA ILE A 149 -12.48 -0.69 -7.47
C ILE A 149 -12.92 -0.28 -8.90
N LYS A 150 -12.82 -1.23 -9.82
CA LYS A 150 -13.59 -1.18 -11.07
C LYS A 150 -14.96 -1.79 -10.82
N PRO A 151 -16.07 -1.04 -11.01
CA PRO A 151 -17.42 -1.53 -10.70
C PRO A 151 -17.84 -2.71 -11.59
N GLY A 152 -18.93 -3.38 -11.18
CA GLY A 152 -19.62 -4.39 -11.99
C GLY A 152 -19.20 -5.82 -11.73
N GLY A 153 -18.45 -6.11 -10.66
CA GLY A 153 -18.04 -7.47 -10.27
C GLY A 153 -17.78 -7.62 -8.78
N LYS A 154 -17.53 -8.87 -8.34
CA LYS A 154 -17.14 -9.16 -6.95
C LYS A 154 -15.70 -8.70 -6.74
N ARG A 155 -15.48 -7.87 -5.73
CA ARG A 155 -14.14 -7.43 -5.29
C ARG A 155 -13.50 -8.46 -4.37
N THR A 156 -12.17 -8.50 -4.36
CA THR A 156 -11.38 -9.17 -3.33
C THR A 156 -11.04 -8.16 -2.24
N PHE A 157 -11.23 -8.56 -0.97
CA PHE A 157 -10.86 -7.76 0.20
C PHE A 157 -10.67 -8.71 1.39
N ASN A 158 -9.43 -9.11 1.65
CA ASN A 158 -9.05 -10.14 2.60
C ASN A 158 -8.67 -9.53 3.96
N ALA A 159 -9.64 -8.94 4.64
CA ALA A 159 -9.40 -8.27 5.92
C ALA A 159 -8.82 -9.21 6.99
N ASP A 160 -9.22 -10.48 6.94
CA ASP A 160 -8.85 -11.48 7.95
C ASP A 160 -7.41 -12.01 7.81
N SER A 161 -6.78 -11.78 6.65
CA SER A 161 -5.39 -12.20 6.39
C SER A 161 -4.34 -11.20 6.89
N ILE A 162 -4.74 -10.00 7.30
CA ILE A 162 -3.82 -8.94 7.70
C ILE A 162 -3.53 -9.01 9.21
N GLU A 163 -2.33 -9.45 9.57
CA GLU A 163 -1.86 -9.39 10.96
C GLU A 163 -1.72 -7.95 11.46
N GLY A 164 -2.30 -7.65 12.64
CA GLY A 164 -2.20 -6.34 13.29
C GLY A 164 -3.04 -5.23 12.66
N GLY A 165 -3.73 -5.48 11.54
CA GLY A 165 -4.66 -4.55 10.92
C GLY A 165 -6.08 -4.61 11.50
N ILE A 166 -6.37 -5.62 12.30
CA ILE A 166 -7.68 -5.88 12.87
C ILE A 166 -7.83 -5.05 14.14
N VAL A 167 -8.52 -3.94 14.06
CA VAL A 167 -9.12 -3.34 15.25
C VAL A 167 -10.37 -4.17 15.56
N GLU A 168 -10.25 -5.15 16.45
CA GLU A 168 -11.43 -5.76 17.06
C GLU A 168 -12.26 -4.62 17.66
N ARG A 169 -13.34 -4.25 17.01
CA ARG A 169 -14.38 -3.51 17.70
C ARG A 169 -15.00 -4.49 18.67
N TYR A 170 -14.48 -4.52 19.89
CA TYR A 170 -15.23 -5.06 21.00
C TYR A 170 -16.63 -4.44 20.93
N ALA A 171 -17.65 -5.28 21.14
CA ALA A 171 -18.99 -4.78 21.29
C ALA A 171 -18.89 -3.51 22.11
N SER A 172 -19.39 -2.40 21.55
CA SER A 172 -19.23 -1.07 22.12
C SER A 172 -19.50 -1.15 23.62
N ALA A 173 -18.87 -0.30 24.39
CA ALA A 173 -19.17 -0.19 25.83
C ALA A 173 -20.70 -0.20 26.09
N ASP A 174 -21.48 0.33 25.15
CA ASP A 174 -22.94 0.30 25.10
C ASP A 174 -23.54 -1.11 25.07
N LYS A 175 -22.94 -2.08 24.37
CA LYS A 175 -23.46 -3.47 24.38
C LYS A 175 -23.15 -4.21 25.67
N ILE A 176 -21.94 -4.01 26.20
CA ILE A 176 -21.59 -4.56 27.52
C ILE A 176 -22.48 -3.90 28.59
N SER A 177 -22.61 -2.59 28.55
CA SER A 177 -23.51 -1.83 29.42
C SER A 177 -24.98 -2.28 29.31
N SER A 178 -25.46 -2.59 28.09
CA SER A 178 -26.83 -3.09 27.88
C SER A 178 -27.03 -4.50 28.43
N ILE A 179 -26.03 -5.38 28.36
CA ILE A 179 -26.07 -6.73 28.95
C ILE A 179 -26.10 -6.62 30.47
N VAL A 180 -25.20 -5.79 31.04
CA VAL A 180 -25.16 -5.54 32.48
C VAL A 180 -26.44 -4.90 32.97
N TYR A 181 -26.95 -3.84 32.27
CA TYR A 181 -28.21 -3.20 32.59
C TYR A 181 -29.38 -4.18 32.58
N LYS A 182 -29.44 -5.06 31.56
CA LYS A 182 -30.48 -6.08 31.47
C LYS A 182 -30.40 -7.08 32.63
N ALA A 183 -29.20 -7.56 32.95
CA ALA A 183 -28.96 -8.49 34.05
C ALA A 183 -29.40 -7.90 35.40
N VAL A 184 -29.09 -6.61 35.63
CA VAL A 184 -29.52 -5.88 36.83
C VAL A 184 -31.02 -5.67 36.85
N LYS A 185 -31.66 -5.28 35.73
CA LYS A 185 -33.09 -5.06 35.59
C LYS A 185 -33.92 -6.31 35.80
N ASP A 186 -33.45 -7.45 35.29
CA ASP A 186 -34.14 -8.75 35.38
C ASP A 186 -33.93 -9.45 36.72
N SER A 187 -32.98 -8.96 37.54
CA SER A 187 -32.70 -9.48 38.87
C SER A 187 -33.81 -9.05 39.85
N LYS A 188 -34.39 -10.03 40.51
CA LYS A 188 -35.42 -9.79 41.57
C LYS A 188 -34.81 -9.46 42.95
N ASP A 189 -33.52 -9.74 43.10
CA ASP A 189 -32.76 -9.54 44.32
C ASP A 189 -31.45 -8.79 44.00
N LEU A 190 -31.34 -7.59 44.53
CA LEU A 190 -30.19 -6.72 44.37
C LEU A 190 -29.20 -6.81 45.55
N SER A 191 -29.43 -7.73 46.49
CA SER A 191 -28.57 -7.88 47.69
C SER A 191 -27.17 -8.37 47.35
N ASN A 192 -26.96 -8.90 46.14
CA ASN A 192 -25.67 -9.41 45.69
C ASN A 192 -25.28 -8.85 44.31
N LEU A 193 -25.13 -7.55 44.21
CA LEU A 193 -24.78 -6.85 43.00
C LEU A 193 -23.44 -7.33 42.38
N ASP A 194 -22.44 -7.61 43.24
CA ASP A 194 -21.14 -8.08 42.80
C ASP A 194 -21.21 -9.40 42.00
N LYS A 195 -22.09 -10.31 42.46
CA LYS A 195 -22.31 -11.58 41.76
C LYS A 195 -23.02 -11.35 40.43
N ILE A 196 -24.07 -10.46 40.41
CA ILE A 196 -24.80 -10.12 39.21
C ILE A 196 -23.87 -9.52 38.16
N PHE A 197 -22.95 -8.62 38.56
CA PHE A 197 -21.96 -8.04 37.67
C PHE A 197 -20.94 -9.07 37.18
N ALA A 198 -20.48 -9.97 38.07
CA ALA A 198 -19.54 -11.02 37.69
C ALA A 198 -20.16 -12.00 36.67
N ASP A 199 -21.41 -12.41 36.89
CA ASP A 199 -22.15 -13.31 36.01
C ASP A 199 -22.45 -12.63 34.66
N ALA A 200 -22.88 -11.36 34.63
CA ALA A 200 -23.10 -10.59 33.43
C ALA A 200 -21.81 -10.39 32.63
N LYS A 201 -20.69 -10.14 33.32
CA LYS A 201 -19.36 -10.05 32.68
C LYS A 201 -18.94 -11.38 32.06
N LYS A 202 -19.18 -12.49 32.75
CA LYS A 202 -18.89 -13.85 32.25
C LYS A 202 -19.75 -14.19 31.04
N GLU A 203 -21.02 -13.84 31.06
CA GLU A 203 -21.94 -14.01 29.93
C GLU A 203 -21.52 -13.18 28.73
N ALA A 204 -21.19 -11.90 28.93
CA ALA A 204 -20.66 -11.03 27.89
C ALA A 204 -19.35 -11.57 27.29
N THR A 205 -18.45 -12.07 28.12
CA THR A 205 -17.19 -12.70 27.66
C THR A 205 -17.45 -13.98 26.86
N LYS A 206 -18.42 -14.81 27.30
CA LYS A 206 -18.82 -16.02 26.56
C LYS A 206 -19.47 -15.67 25.23
N MET A 207 -20.37 -14.68 25.17
CA MET A 207 -20.97 -14.21 23.93
C MET A 207 -19.92 -13.66 22.95
N LEU A 208 -18.89 -12.99 23.44
CA LEU A 208 -17.77 -12.52 22.64
C LEU A 208 -16.90 -13.68 22.11
N ALA A 209 -16.67 -14.71 22.94
CA ALA A 209 -15.92 -15.92 22.55
C ALA A 209 -16.69 -16.78 21.55
N ASP A 210 -18.01 -16.94 21.74
CA ASP A 210 -18.87 -17.68 20.83
C ASP A 210 -19.02 -16.99 19.47
N ARG A 211 -18.99 -15.64 19.45
CA ARG A 211 -18.96 -14.84 18.22
C ARG A 211 -17.67 -15.00 17.42
N LYS A 212 -16.55 -15.26 18.07
CA LYS A 212 -15.28 -15.64 17.38
C LYS A 212 -15.37 -17.00 16.70
N ARG A 213 -16.29 -17.88 17.10
CA ARG A 213 -16.46 -19.24 16.58
C ARG A 213 -17.53 -19.37 15.49
N THR A 214 -18.46 -18.44 15.42
CA THR A 214 -19.52 -18.47 14.41
C THR A 214 -19.20 -17.45 13.32
N THR A 215 -18.95 -17.93 12.11
CA THR A 215 -18.76 -17.15 10.87
C THR A 215 -19.99 -16.31 10.50
N GLU A 216 -21.03 -16.31 11.27
CA GLU A 216 -22.33 -15.65 11.02
C GLU A 216 -22.50 -14.30 11.68
N GLY A 217 -21.52 -13.62 12.05
CA GLY A 217 -21.85 -12.26 12.42
C GLY A 217 -20.96 -11.58 13.42
N LEU A 218 -20.32 -10.57 12.91
CA LEU A 218 -20.02 -9.34 13.60
C LEU A 218 -18.73 -9.25 14.39
N VAL A 219 -17.70 -9.95 14.02
CA VAL A 219 -16.37 -9.35 14.08
C VAL A 219 -16.16 -8.71 12.71
N GLN A 220 -16.53 -7.45 12.54
CA GLN A 220 -16.07 -6.67 11.42
C GLN A 220 -14.58 -6.43 11.67
N CYS A 221 -13.72 -7.16 10.96
CA CYS A 221 -12.32 -6.80 10.83
C CYS A 221 -12.28 -5.40 10.23
N VAL A 222 -11.96 -4.40 11.03
CA VAL A 222 -11.82 -3.03 10.58
C VAL A 222 -10.36 -2.82 10.26
N ILE A 223 -10.05 -2.74 8.98
CA ILE A 223 -8.72 -2.36 8.54
C ILE A 223 -8.61 -0.84 8.60
N PRO A 224 -7.72 -0.28 9.41
CA PRO A 224 -7.47 1.16 9.41
C PRO A 224 -6.85 1.57 8.08
N ASN A 225 -7.15 2.78 7.62
CA ASN A 225 -6.50 3.35 6.44
C ASN A 225 -5.13 3.98 6.75
N THR A 226 -4.48 3.52 7.81
CA THR A 226 -3.13 3.95 8.21
C THR A 226 -2.26 2.72 8.36
N ILE A 227 -1.12 2.72 7.68
CA ILE A 227 -0.16 1.63 7.69
C ILE A 227 1.14 2.17 8.30
N THR A 228 1.74 1.42 9.22
CA THR A 228 3.05 1.74 9.77
C THR A 228 3.93 0.51 9.60
N TYR A 229 4.88 0.58 8.68
CA TYR A 229 5.91 -0.44 8.51
C TYR A 229 7.28 0.19 8.78
N SER A 230 8.05 -0.50 9.59
CA SER A 230 9.41 -0.12 9.96
C SER A 230 10.45 -0.56 8.93
N GLY A 231 10.03 -0.79 7.69
CA GLY A 231 10.93 -1.22 6.61
C GLY A 231 12.21 -0.43 6.64
N GLY A 232 13.28 -1.04 7.12
CA GLY A 232 14.56 -0.41 7.28
C GLY A 232 15.01 0.18 5.95
N LEU A 233 15.69 1.30 6.00
CA LEU A 233 16.46 1.82 4.88
C LEU A 233 17.55 0.78 4.55
N GLY A 234 17.19 -0.29 3.84
CA GLY A 234 18.09 -1.37 3.46
C GLY A 234 19.29 -0.79 2.77
N ARG A 235 20.50 -1.21 3.18
CA ARG A 235 21.77 -0.76 2.59
C ARG A 235 21.93 -1.14 1.12
N ASN A 236 21.10 -2.05 0.61
CA ASN A 236 21.16 -2.62 -0.74
C ASN A 236 19.97 -2.19 -1.61
N LYS A 237 19.66 -0.88 -1.68
CA LYS A 237 18.65 -0.38 -2.60
C LYS A 237 19.18 -0.37 -4.04
N ILE A 238 18.43 -0.95 -4.97
CA ILE A 238 18.69 -0.89 -6.41
C ILE A 238 18.21 0.45 -6.98
N HIS A 239 17.15 1.04 -6.38
CA HIS A 239 16.57 2.30 -6.79
C HIS A 239 16.37 3.24 -5.59
N PRO A 240 16.63 4.57 -5.72
CA PRO A 240 16.50 5.52 -4.62
C PRO A 240 15.12 5.55 -3.98
N THR A 241 14.06 5.44 -4.79
CA THR A 241 12.64 5.48 -4.37
C THR A 241 12.02 4.11 -4.19
N GLN A 242 12.83 3.04 -4.13
CA GLN A 242 12.34 1.67 -3.96
C GLN A 242 11.41 1.56 -2.75
N LYS A 243 10.17 1.09 -2.99
CA LYS A 243 9.22 0.81 -1.93
C LYS A 243 9.63 -0.42 -1.12
N PRO A 244 9.42 -0.42 0.21
CA PRO A 244 9.57 -1.62 1.03
C PRO A 244 8.61 -2.72 0.58
N THR A 245 9.11 -3.96 0.52
CA THR A 245 8.28 -5.10 0.11
C THR A 245 7.11 -5.32 1.06
N GLU A 246 7.28 -5.08 2.35
CA GLU A 246 6.26 -5.24 3.38
C GLU A 246 5.01 -4.37 3.13
N VAL A 247 5.21 -3.15 2.60
CA VAL A 247 4.09 -2.26 2.24
C VAL A 247 3.34 -2.80 1.02
N LEU A 248 4.08 -3.32 0.03
CA LEU A 248 3.48 -3.93 -1.16
C LEU A 248 2.78 -5.24 -0.83
N GLU A 249 3.39 -6.09 -0.02
CA GLU A 249 2.83 -7.35 0.48
C GLU A 249 1.49 -7.10 1.17
N TYR A 250 1.41 -6.09 2.04
CA TYR A 250 0.15 -5.69 2.68
C TYR A 250 -0.99 -5.47 1.68
N PHE A 251 -0.76 -4.70 0.61
CA PHE A 251 -1.79 -4.45 -0.39
C PHE A 251 -2.09 -5.69 -1.24
N ILE A 252 -1.08 -6.50 -1.56
CA ILE A 252 -1.25 -7.74 -2.33
C ILE A 252 -2.10 -8.73 -1.55
N GLU A 253 -1.82 -8.98 -0.28
CA GLU A 253 -2.60 -9.87 0.58
C GLU A 253 -4.03 -9.38 0.76
N LEU A 254 -4.20 -8.08 1.06
CA LEU A 254 -5.51 -7.47 1.29
C LEU A 254 -6.40 -7.50 0.05
N LEU A 255 -5.85 -7.29 -1.15
CA LEU A 255 -6.60 -6.94 -2.35
C LEU A 255 -6.56 -8.00 -3.45
N SER A 256 -5.85 -9.12 -3.24
CA SER A 256 -5.78 -10.24 -4.19
C SER A 256 -5.76 -11.59 -3.48
N ASN A 257 -6.07 -12.65 -4.21
CA ASN A 257 -5.92 -14.03 -3.77
C ASN A 257 -4.69 -14.68 -4.43
N GLU A 258 -4.25 -15.82 -3.92
CA GLU A 258 -3.24 -16.63 -4.60
C GLU A 258 -3.69 -16.97 -6.04
N GLY A 259 -2.75 -16.91 -6.97
CA GLY A 259 -3.02 -17.11 -8.39
C GLY A 259 -3.57 -15.89 -9.12
N ASP A 260 -4.10 -14.86 -8.42
CA ASP A 260 -4.54 -13.61 -9.04
C ASP A 260 -3.38 -12.89 -9.74
N THR A 261 -3.68 -12.06 -10.73
CA THR A 261 -2.70 -11.30 -11.51
C THR A 261 -2.65 -9.85 -11.04
N VAL A 262 -1.47 -9.43 -10.60
CA VAL A 262 -1.14 -8.06 -10.20
C VAL A 262 -0.46 -7.33 -11.34
N LEU A 263 -0.87 -6.10 -11.61
CA LEU A 263 -0.23 -5.22 -12.59
C LEU A 263 0.48 -4.06 -11.89
N ASP A 264 1.76 -3.86 -12.21
CA ASP A 264 2.52 -2.66 -11.87
C ASP A 264 3.03 -2.00 -13.14
N THR A 265 2.57 -0.78 -13.40
CA THR A 265 2.85 -0.03 -14.63
C THR A 265 4.05 0.90 -14.54
N PHE A 266 4.67 0.97 -13.35
CA PHE A 266 5.87 1.76 -13.07
C PHE A 266 6.79 0.95 -12.15
N ALA A 267 7.20 -0.22 -12.64
CA ALA A 267 7.79 -1.28 -11.83
C ALA A 267 9.16 -0.93 -11.20
N GLY A 268 9.90 0.01 -11.81
CA GLY A 268 11.19 0.45 -11.32
C GLY A 268 12.13 -0.73 -11.01
N SER A 269 12.45 -0.94 -9.75
CA SER A 269 13.30 -2.04 -9.29
C SER A 269 12.63 -3.41 -9.19
N GLY A 270 11.34 -3.54 -9.54
CA GLY A 270 10.59 -4.79 -9.51
C GLY A 270 10.17 -5.28 -8.12
N SER A 271 10.08 -4.39 -7.13
CA SER A 271 9.69 -4.77 -5.76
C SER A 271 8.30 -5.42 -5.71
N THR A 272 7.36 -4.98 -6.55
CA THR A 272 6.02 -5.58 -6.67
C THR A 272 6.12 -7.03 -7.15
N GLY A 273 7.00 -7.32 -8.12
CA GLY A 273 7.23 -8.68 -8.61
C GLY A 273 7.82 -9.60 -7.53
N VAL A 274 8.79 -9.10 -6.74
CA VAL A 274 9.35 -9.86 -5.60
C VAL A 274 8.26 -10.20 -4.59
N SER A 275 7.42 -9.24 -4.22
CA SER A 275 6.31 -9.45 -3.29
C SER A 275 5.27 -10.42 -3.84
N CYS A 276 4.92 -10.33 -5.14
CA CYS A 276 4.01 -11.25 -5.81
C CYS A 276 4.55 -12.69 -5.83
N ASN A 277 5.83 -12.87 -6.12
CA ASN A 277 6.47 -14.20 -6.09
C ASN A 277 6.37 -14.84 -4.71
N LYS A 278 6.74 -14.08 -3.68
CA LYS A 278 6.66 -14.52 -2.28
C LYS A 278 5.25 -14.93 -1.86
N LEU A 279 4.23 -14.25 -2.39
CA LEU A 279 2.83 -14.43 -2.01
C LEU A 279 2.03 -15.30 -3.01
N ASN A 280 2.68 -16.01 -3.93
CA ASN A 280 2.05 -16.85 -4.93
C ASN A 280 1.04 -16.13 -5.85
N ARG A 281 1.33 -14.88 -6.22
CA ARG A 281 0.55 -14.14 -7.22
C ARG A 281 1.29 -14.08 -8.54
N ASN A 282 0.53 -14.03 -9.65
CA ASN A 282 1.08 -13.66 -10.94
C ASN A 282 1.34 -12.15 -10.98
N CYS A 283 2.33 -11.71 -11.75
CA CYS A 283 2.65 -10.30 -11.86
C CYS A 283 3.02 -9.89 -13.28
N ILE A 284 2.52 -8.73 -13.71
CA ILE A 284 2.97 -8.06 -14.94
C ILE A 284 3.62 -6.75 -14.51
N LEU A 285 4.88 -6.60 -14.87
CA LEU A 285 5.73 -5.46 -14.56
C LEU A 285 6.04 -4.68 -15.82
N ILE A 286 5.70 -3.39 -15.86
CA ILE A 286 6.04 -2.51 -16.98
C ILE A 286 7.05 -1.48 -16.49
N GLU A 287 8.18 -1.37 -17.19
CA GLU A 287 9.21 -0.37 -16.94
C GLU A 287 9.70 0.18 -18.28
N ARG A 288 9.64 1.52 -18.44
CA ARG A 288 10.03 2.16 -19.70
C ARG A 288 11.53 2.40 -19.81
N ASP A 289 12.20 2.68 -18.70
CA ASP A 289 13.65 2.89 -18.69
C ASP A 289 14.38 1.57 -18.91
N THR A 290 15.10 1.46 -20.01
CA THR A 290 15.77 0.22 -20.41
C THR A 290 16.88 -0.22 -19.43
N VAL A 291 17.56 0.74 -18.79
CA VAL A 291 18.61 0.41 -17.80
C VAL A 291 17.99 -0.14 -16.54
N MET A 292 16.91 0.51 -16.06
CA MET A 292 16.17 0.06 -14.89
C MET A 292 15.48 -1.28 -15.15
N PHE A 293 14.91 -1.44 -16.34
CA PHE A 293 14.32 -2.70 -16.79
C PHE A 293 15.33 -3.86 -16.74
N GLY A 294 16.55 -3.66 -17.21
CA GLY A 294 17.63 -4.67 -17.13
C GLY A 294 17.89 -5.10 -15.68
N LYS A 295 18.04 -4.13 -14.77
CA LYS A 295 18.26 -4.41 -13.34
C LYS A 295 17.06 -5.12 -12.68
N MET A 296 15.86 -4.72 -13.04
CA MET A 296 14.62 -5.38 -12.60
C MET A 296 14.59 -6.82 -13.06
N GLN A 297 14.87 -7.07 -14.33
CA GLN A 297 14.83 -8.41 -14.92
C GLN A 297 15.87 -9.35 -14.30
N GLU A 298 17.09 -8.88 -14.05
CA GLU A 298 18.11 -9.62 -13.30
C GLU A 298 17.57 -10.02 -11.92
N ARG A 299 17.04 -9.07 -11.16
CA ARG A 299 16.49 -9.32 -9.83
C ARG A 299 15.35 -10.34 -9.82
N ILE A 300 14.47 -10.30 -10.82
CA ILE A 300 13.35 -11.25 -10.93
C ILE A 300 13.85 -12.64 -11.32
N ASN A 301 14.85 -12.73 -12.21
CA ASN A 301 15.44 -14.00 -12.59
C ASN A 301 16.14 -14.70 -11.41
N ASP A 302 16.81 -13.94 -10.54
CA ASP A 302 17.46 -14.48 -9.33
C ASP A 302 16.46 -15.18 -8.40
N LEU A 303 15.20 -14.72 -8.35
CA LEU A 303 14.17 -15.38 -7.55
C LEU A 303 13.86 -16.81 -8.05
N SER A 304 13.95 -17.02 -9.35
CA SER A 304 13.66 -18.32 -9.97
C SER A 304 14.79 -19.32 -9.72
N THR A 305 16.03 -18.86 -9.62
CA THR A 305 17.20 -19.74 -9.34
C THR A 305 17.23 -20.20 -7.89
N VAL A 306 16.89 -19.33 -6.95
CA VAL A 306 16.83 -19.68 -5.51
C VAL A 306 15.73 -20.71 -5.23
N ALA A 307 14.60 -20.65 -5.94
CA ALA A 307 13.51 -21.61 -5.78
C ALA A 307 13.90 -23.04 -6.26
N LEU A 308 14.66 -23.12 -7.36
CA LEU A 308 15.15 -24.41 -7.89
C LEU A 308 16.19 -25.07 -6.97
N ASP A 309 17.05 -24.27 -6.33
CA ASP A 309 18.04 -24.81 -5.38
C ASP A 309 17.39 -25.36 -4.11
N THR A 310 16.29 -24.76 -3.64
CA THR A 310 15.54 -25.25 -2.45
C THR A 310 14.82 -26.58 -2.72
N GLU A 311 14.23 -26.76 -3.90
CA GLU A 311 13.56 -28.02 -4.25
C GLU A 311 14.58 -29.22 -4.37
N LEU A 312 15.81 -28.93 -4.80
CA LEU A 312 16.87 -29.96 -4.91
C LEU A 312 17.41 -30.42 -3.54
N PHE A 313 17.22 -29.63 -2.46
CA PHE A 313 17.67 -29.97 -1.11
C PHE A 313 16.57 -30.63 -0.26
N GLU A 314 15.31 -30.56 -0.65
CA GLU A 314 14.20 -31.24 0.06
C GLU A 314 13.98 -32.69 -0.42
N GLU A 315 14.53 -33.10 -1.58
CA GLU A 315 14.47 -34.49 -2.09
C GLU A 315 15.72 -35.34 -1.75
N SER A 316 16.64 -34.84 -0.95
CA SER A 316 17.83 -35.56 -0.46
C SER A 316 17.77 -35.78 1.05
#